data_6f36b9ad4c021256fdfd28cc5ad3f2c5
#
_entry.id   6f36b9ad4c021256fdfd28cc5ad3f2c5
#
_cell.length_a   1.000
_cell.length_b   1.000
_cell.length_c   1.000
_cell.angle_alpha   90.00
_cell.angle_beta   90.00
_cell.angle_gamma   90.00
#
_symmetry.space_group_name_H-M   'P 1'
#
loop_
_entity.id
_entity.type
_entity.pdbx_description
1 polymer ?
#
loop_
_entity_poly.entity_id
_entity_poly.type
_entity_poly.pdbx_seq_one_letter_code
_entity_poly.pdbx_strand_id
1 'polypeptide(L)'
;MKSNHLLLPLLSCLILTHCGDDSKKAEAPPAVAPKPVAAEAPAKKEPAPAPAKPKPEDKEVYWTPETMHTEIKYHNPGYDGSAQFNIEGGKVIALSLRGAKIENVKFMQHIEPLAVDLSETPIADLRPMQGKKLIELYLEDTKVRDLSPIRGMPLEKLYLSRTPVENLGALEGMPLVELNAVGCPIRDISGIAKCPIQMLWLTDCPVENIAALNTVPLVSVTLHRTKVKDLTPLSGTALQRLHIGETPVTDLTPLKGMRLTRLVFSPANITAGIDVAKSLPLQEIGTRFDDGGKDLQPPSSFWPAYDAAVKAAAKP
;
A
#
# COMPACT_ATOMS: atom_id res chain seq x y z
N MET A 1 13.00 -14.34 21.66
CA MET A 1 11.59 -14.56 22.02
C MET A 1 10.81 -14.57 20.73
N LYS A 2 10.23 -15.70 20.36
CA LYS A 2 9.50 -15.88 19.11
C LYS A 2 8.16 -15.15 19.24
N SER A 3 7.99 -14.06 18.48
CA SER A 3 6.73 -13.33 18.42
C SER A 3 5.80 -14.11 17.48
N ASN A 4 4.80 -14.77 18.06
CA ASN A 4 3.67 -15.31 17.31
C ASN A 4 2.81 -14.12 16.85
N HIS A 5 3.05 -13.62 15.65
CA HIS A 5 2.05 -12.80 14.98
C HIS A 5 1.02 -13.76 14.36
N LEU A 6 -0.08 -13.94 15.10
CA LEU A 6 -1.29 -14.57 14.59
C LEU A 6 -1.71 -13.88 13.28
N LEU A 7 -2.10 -14.70 12.30
CA LEU A 7 -2.87 -14.33 11.13
C LEU A 7 -4.27 -13.81 11.55
N LEU A 8 -4.32 -12.63 12.12
CA LEU A 8 -5.51 -11.79 12.29
C LEU A 8 -4.99 -10.36 12.50
N PRO A 9 -5.26 -9.43 11.59
CA PRO A 9 -6.58 -9.10 11.06
C PRO A 9 -6.60 -8.89 9.52
N LEU A 10 -6.79 -9.94 8.75
CA LEU A 10 -7.00 -9.82 7.29
C LEU A 10 -8.48 -9.60 6.92
N LEU A 11 -9.37 -9.39 7.91
CA LEU A 11 -10.81 -9.24 7.63
C LEU A 11 -11.51 -8.30 8.59
N SER A 12 -10.97 -7.09 8.78
CA SER A 12 -11.64 -6.12 9.65
C SER A 12 -11.82 -4.76 8.98
N CYS A 13 -12.34 -4.73 7.74
CA CYS A 13 -12.88 -3.52 7.15
C CYS A 13 -13.76 -3.81 5.91
N LEU A 14 -14.75 -4.68 6.07
CA LEU A 14 -15.80 -4.85 5.05
C LEU A 14 -17.15 -5.04 5.74
N ILE A 15 -17.54 -4.05 6.57
CA ILE A 15 -18.94 -3.75 6.89
C ILE A 15 -19.03 -2.24 7.01
N LEU A 16 -19.32 -1.56 5.90
CA LEU A 16 -20.03 -0.30 5.92
C LEU A 16 -21.31 -0.51 5.11
N THR A 17 -22.33 -0.72 5.89
CA THR A 17 -23.73 -0.77 5.59
C THR A 17 -24.18 0.27 4.58
N HIS A 18 -24.77 -0.22 3.51
CA HIS A 18 -25.70 0.54 2.70
C HIS A 18 -26.98 0.79 3.50
N CYS A 19 -27.27 2.05 3.76
CA CYS A 19 -28.62 2.51 4.12
C CYS A 19 -28.81 3.90 3.52
N GLY A 20 -29.86 4.04 2.71
CA GLY A 20 -30.33 5.35 2.26
C GLY A 20 -30.93 5.31 0.87
N ASP A 21 -32.13 4.76 0.78
CA ASP A 21 -33.15 4.97 -0.24
C ASP A 21 -33.50 6.45 -0.32
N ASP A 22 -33.53 7.01 -1.54
CA ASP A 22 -34.53 8.03 -1.86
C ASP A 22 -34.73 8.15 -3.39
N SER A 23 -35.88 7.70 -3.79
CA SER A 23 -36.52 7.81 -5.08
C SER A 23 -36.75 9.26 -5.50
N LYS A 24 -36.29 9.65 -6.70
CA LYS A 24 -36.97 10.67 -7.52
C LYS A 24 -37.06 10.22 -8.96
N LYS A 25 -38.33 9.93 -9.36
CA LYS A 25 -38.79 9.80 -10.73
C LYS A 25 -38.39 11.02 -11.55
N ALA A 26 -37.80 10.81 -12.69
CA ALA A 26 -37.78 11.75 -13.81
C ALA A 26 -38.52 11.10 -14.98
N GLU A 27 -39.52 11.82 -15.49
CA GLU A 27 -40.39 11.47 -16.60
C GLU A 27 -39.61 11.35 -17.91
N ALA A 28 -39.99 10.36 -18.72
CA ALA A 28 -39.50 10.17 -20.09
C ALA A 28 -40.33 11.02 -21.08
N PRO A 29 -39.68 11.62 -22.11
CA PRO A 29 -40.40 12.30 -23.19
C PRO A 29 -41.06 11.32 -24.15
N PRO A 30 -42.13 11.74 -24.90
CA PRO A 30 -43.05 10.86 -25.61
C PRO A 30 -42.44 10.26 -26.88
N ALA A 31 -42.84 9.03 -27.18
CA ALA A 31 -42.43 8.25 -28.31
C ALA A 31 -43.02 8.81 -29.64
N VAL A 32 -42.15 8.96 -30.63
CA VAL A 32 -42.51 9.26 -32.04
C VAL A 32 -42.80 7.93 -32.75
N ALA A 33 -43.95 7.83 -33.37
CA ALA A 33 -44.41 6.66 -34.12
C ALA A 33 -43.59 6.43 -35.42
N PRO A 34 -43.21 5.20 -35.76
CA PRO A 34 -42.53 4.91 -37.02
C PRO A 34 -43.49 4.77 -38.20
N LYS A 35 -43.08 5.32 -39.36
CA LYS A 35 -43.74 5.16 -40.65
C LYS A 35 -43.57 3.71 -41.16
N PRO A 36 -44.54 3.20 -41.96
CA PRO A 36 -44.49 1.83 -42.49
C PRO A 36 -43.44 1.71 -43.60
N VAL A 37 -42.58 0.70 -43.48
CA VAL A 37 -41.64 0.27 -44.53
C VAL A 37 -42.22 -0.95 -45.25
N ALA A 38 -42.08 -0.94 -46.58
CA ALA A 38 -42.60 -1.94 -47.52
C ALA A 38 -42.05 -3.35 -47.28
N ALA A 39 -42.87 -4.35 -47.58
CA ALA A 39 -42.57 -5.76 -47.47
C ALA A 39 -41.48 -6.19 -48.47
N GLU A 40 -40.38 -6.72 -47.98
CA GLU A 40 -39.40 -7.49 -48.76
C GLU A 40 -39.68 -9.00 -48.68
N ALA A 41 -39.41 -9.69 -49.79
CA ALA A 41 -39.68 -11.11 -50.03
C ALA A 41 -38.84 -12.04 -49.10
N PRO A 42 -39.28 -13.31 -48.85
CA PRO A 42 -38.66 -14.18 -47.89
C PRO A 42 -37.27 -14.68 -48.33
N ALA A 43 -36.25 -14.32 -47.59
CA ALA A 43 -34.92 -14.88 -47.74
C ALA A 43 -34.87 -16.36 -47.28
N LYS A 44 -34.18 -17.19 -48.05
CA LYS A 44 -33.93 -18.60 -47.75
C LYS A 44 -33.25 -18.76 -46.37
N LYS A 45 -33.85 -19.56 -45.50
CA LYS A 45 -33.27 -19.98 -44.23
C LYS A 45 -31.98 -20.76 -44.47
N GLU A 46 -30.86 -20.22 -44.09
CA GLU A 46 -29.62 -20.95 -43.88
C GLU A 46 -29.80 -21.97 -42.72
N PRO A 47 -29.25 -23.20 -42.82
CA PRO A 47 -29.34 -24.15 -41.72
C PRO A 47 -28.63 -23.62 -40.48
N ALA A 48 -29.28 -23.74 -39.32
CA ALA A 48 -28.74 -23.34 -38.03
C ALA A 48 -27.35 -24.00 -37.81
N PRO A 49 -26.34 -23.26 -37.27
CA PRO A 49 -25.05 -23.83 -36.93
C PRO A 49 -25.25 -24.95 -35.90
N ALA A 50 -24.51 -26.05 -36.11
CA ALA A 50 -24.52 -27.18 -35.19
C ALA A 50 -24.18 -26.71 -33.78
N PRO A 51 -24.79 -27.31 -32.71
CA PRO A 51 -24.51 -26.94 -31.35
C PRO A 51 -22.99 -27.05 -31.08
N ALA A 52 -22.38 -25.96 -30.62
CA ALA A 52 -21.00 -25.94 -30.24
C ALA A 52 -20.76 -27.04 -29.20
N LYS A 53 -19.72 -27.86 -29.42
CA LYS A 53 -19.30 -28.86 -28.43
C LYS A 53 -19.16 -28.13 -27.08
N PRO A 54 -19.69 -28.69 -25.98
CA PRO A 54 -19.50 -28.08 -24.66
C PRO A 54 -18.02 -27.90 -24.43
N LYS A 55 -17.63 -26.67 -24.05
CA LYS A 55 -16.27 -26.42 -23.54
C LYS A 55 -16.04 -27.41 -22.40
N PRO A 56 -14.82 -27.98 -22.28
CA PRO A 56 -14.52 -28.80 -21.11
C PRO A 56 -14.93 -27.99 -19.87
N GLU A 57 -15.78 -28.56 -19.04
CA GLU A 57 -16.12 -28.00 -17.75
C GLU A 57 -14.77 -27.81 -17.02
N ASP A 58 -14.37 -26.56 -16.77
CA ASP A 58 -13.28 -26.24 -15.88
C ASP A 58 -13.71 -26.81 -14.52
N LYS A 59 -13.21 -27.99 -14.18
CA LYS A 59 -13.41 -28.57 -12.86
C LYS A 59 -12.78 -27.58 -11.89
N GLU A 60 -13.60 -26.82 -11.15
CA GLU A 60 -13.10 -25.96 -10.09
C GLU A 60 -12.18 -26.81 -9.19
N VAL A 61 -10.91 -26.46 -9.16
CA VAL A 61 -9.94 -27.16 -8.31
C VAL A 61 -10.30 -26.83 -6.86
N TYR A 62 -10.65 -27.84 -6.09
CA TYR A 62 -10.97 -27.70 -4.67
C TYR A 62 -9.69 -27.83 -3.85
N TRP A 63 -9.18 -26.72 -3.36
CA TRP A 63 -7.94 -26.67 -2.59
C TRP A 63 -8.18 -27.05 -1.12
N THR A 64 -7.23 -27.79 -0.56
CA THR A 64 -7.08 -28.05 0.89
C THR A 64 -5.66 -27.67 1.29
N PRO A 65 -5.36 -27.50 2.60
CA PRO A 65 -3.97 -27.27 3.02
C PRO A 65 -2.99 -28.34 2.49
N GLU A 66 -3.37 -29.60 2.48
CA GLU A 66 -2.52 -30.73 2.03
C GLU A 66 -2.22 -30.65 0.54
N THR A 67 -3.26 -30.32 -0.29
CA THR A 67 -3.06 -30.18 -1.74
C THR A 67 -2.24 -28.95 -2.06
N MET A 68 -2.40 -27.86 -1.32
CA MET A 68 -1.60 -26.65 -1.45
C MET A 68 -0.12 -26.91 -1.09
N HIS A 69 0.15 -27.60 0.03
CA HIS A 69 1.54 -27.99 0.36
C HIS A 69 2.16 -28.86 -0.73
N THR A 70 1.40 -29.79 -1.32
CA THR A 70 1.84 -30.65 -2.42
C THR A 70 2.18 -29.81 -3.64
N GLU A 71 1.32 -28.87 -4.02
CA GLU A 71 1.50 -28.00 -5.18
C GLU A 71 2.72 -27.08 -5.01
N ILE A 72 2.90 -26.46 -3.85
CA ILE A 72 4.08 -25.66 -3.57
C ILE A 72 5.34 -26.49 -3.65
N LYS A 73 5.34 -27.71 -3.07
CA LYS A 73 6.48 -28.62 -3.07
C LYS A 73 6.82 -29.12 -4.47
N TYR A 74 5.83 -29.32 -5.34
CA TYR A 74 6.05 -29.69 -6.73
C TYR A 74 6.91 -28.65 -7.47
N HIS A 75 6.63 -27.37 -7.23
CA HIS A 75 7.39 -26.26 -7.83
C HIS A 75 8.66 -25.89 -7.05
N ASN A 76 8.77 -26.28 -5.79
CA ASN A 76 9.87 -25.96 -4.89
C ASN A 76 10.27 -27.21 -4.10
N PRO A 77 11.13 -28.10 -4.64
CA PRO A 77 11.49 -29.36 -3.99
C PRO A 77 12.07 -29.19 -2.58
N GLY A 78 12.73 -28.04 -2.30
CA GLY A 78 13.28 -27.68 -0.99
C GLY A 78 12.27 -27.14 0.02
N TYR A 79 11.00 -27.02 -0.35
CA TYR A 79 9.96 -26.47 0.50
C TYR A 79 9.77 -27.30 1.78
N ASP A 80 9.69 -26.61 2.93
CA ASP A 80 9.72 -27.18 4.27
C ASP A 80 8.32 -27.40 4.90
N GLY A 81 7.24 -27.07 4.17
CA GLY A 81 5.88 -27.24 4.67
C GLY A 81 5.39 -26.11 5.61
N SER A 82 6.12 -24.98 5.70
CA SER A 82 5.86 -23.92 6.65
C SER A 82 4.72 -22.96 6.25
N ALA A 83 4.23 -23.02 5.00
CA ALA A 83 3.17 -22.12 4.53
C ALA A 83 1.88 -22.25 5.34
N GLN A 84 1.16 -21.14 5.47
CA GLN A 84 -0.14 -21.07 6.11
C GLN A 84 -1.17 -20.55 5.11
N PHE A 85 -2.38 -21.10 5.17
CA PHE A 85 -3.45 -20.80 4.22
C PHE A 85 -4.74 -20.42 4.93
N ASN A 86 -5.44 -19.42 4.35
CA ASN A 86 -6.87 -19.28 4.55
C ASN A 86 -7.58 -19.82 3.30
N ILE A 87 -8.34 -20.91 3.45
CA ILE A 87 -9.08 -21.57 2.39
C ILE A 87 -10.55 -21.59 2.74
N GLU A 88 -11.39 -21.02 1.88
CA GLU A 88 -12.83 -20.94 2.06
C GLU A 88 -13.53 -21.55 0.83
N GLY A 89 -14.40 -22.53 1.06
CA GLY A 89 -15.11 -23.21 -0.02
C GLY A 89 -14.17 -23.84 -1.07
N GLY A 90 -12.96 -24.27 -0.66
CA GLY A 90 -11.97 -24.83 -1.56
C GLY A 90 -11.17 -23.79 -2.38
N LYS A 91 -11.37 -22.51 -2.12
CA LYS A 91 -10.62 -21.41 -2.75
C LYS A 91 -9.58 -20.85 -1.77
N VAL A 92 -8.35 -20.65 -2.23
CA VAL A 92 -7.29 -20.02 -1.44
C VAL A 92 -7.57 -18.52 -1.42
N ILE A 93 -7.97 -17.98 -0.27
CA ILE A 93 -8.27 -16.55 -0.08
C ILE A 93 -7.00 -15.80 0.31
N ALA A 94 -6.19 -16.37 1.20
CA ALA A 94 -4.92 -15.80 1.59
C ALA A 94 -3.88 -16.89 1.86
N LEU A 95 -2.61 -16.56 1.66
CA LEU A 95 -1.51 -17.46 2.02
C LEU A 95 -0.31 -16.67 2.53
N SER A 96 0.35 -17.21 3.54
CA SER A 96 1.64 -16.75 4.02
C SER A 96 2.71 -17.82 3.78
N LEU A 97 3.77 -17.40 3.11
CA LEU A 97 4.97 -18.16 2.84
C LEU A 97 6.18 -17.49 3.51
N ARG A 98 5.93 -16.64 4.52
CA ARG A 98 6.98 -15.92 5.23
C ARG A 98 8.06 -16.86 5.72
N GLY A 99 9.32 -16.62 5.31
CA GLY A 99 10.48 -17.42 5.67
C GLY A 99 10.49 -18.84 5.08
N ALA A 100 9.50 -19.21 4.27
CA ALA A 100 9.45 -20.54 3.64
C ALA A 100 10.62 -20.76 2.67
N LYS A 101 11.08 -22.00 2.59
CA LYS A 101 12.16 -22.40 1.67
C LYS A 101 11.61 -22.60 0.26
N ILE A 102 11.28 -21.51 -0.41
CA ILE A 102 10.78 -21.50 -1.78
C ILE A 102 11.71 -20.66 -2.68
N GLU A 103 11.83 -21.06 -3.94
CA GLU A 103 12.66 -20.39 -4.95
C GLU A 103 11.84 -19.70 -6.03
N ASN A 104 10.57 -20.08 -6.18
CA ASN A 104 9.66 -19.48 -7.16
C ASN A 104 8.21 -19.56 -6.71
N VAL A 105 7.36 -18.78 -7.37
CA VAL A 105 5.90 -18.69 -7.10
C VAL A 105 5.06 -19.22 -8.27
N LYS A 106 5.54 -20.20 -9.05
CA LYS A 106 4.84 -20.76 -10.22
C LYS A 106 3.47 -21.34 -9.86
N PHE A 107 3.32 -21.94 -8.69
CA PHE A 107 2.05 -22.45 -8.17
C PHE A 107 0.95 -21.36 -8.12
N MET A 108 1.32 -20.08 -8.06
CA MET A 108 0.37 -18.98 -8.11
C MET A 108 -0.50 -18.95 -9.37
N GLN A 109 -0.06 -19.59 -10.46
CA GLN A 109 -0.85 -19.68 -11.70
C GLN A 109 -2.18 -20.42 -11.50
N HIS A 110 -2.28 -21.29 -10.50
CA HIS A 110 -3.42 -22.17 -10.25
C HIS A 110 -4.38 -21.66 -9.17
N ILE A 111 -4.08 -20.54 -8.53
CA ILE A 111 -4.87 -19.97 -7.44
C ILE A 111 -5.11 -18.46 -7.65
N GLU A 112 -6.18 -17.94 -7.05
CA GLU A 112 -6.58 -16.52 -7.13
C GLU A 112 -6.77 -15.93 -5.73
N PRO A 113 -5.68 -15.78 -4.95
CA PRO A 113 -5.78 -15.23 -3.61
C PRO A 113 -6.00 -13.71 -3.64
N LEU A 114 -6.52 -13.17 -2.54
CA LEU A 114 -6.63 -11.73 -2.29
C LEU A 114 -5.43 -11.19 -1.51
N ALA A 115 -4.78 -12.00 -0.70
CA ALA A 115 -3.62 -11.60 0.11
C ALA A 115 -2.49 -12.65 0.03
N VAL A 116 -1.26 -12.17 -0.15
CA VAL A 116 -0.06 -13.02 -0.24
C VAL A 116 1.07 -12.40 0.57
N ASP A 117 1.66 -13.19 1.46
CA ASP A 117 2.88 -12.85 2.17
C ASP A 117 4.04 -13.75 1.70
N LEU A 118 5.02 -13.15 1.01
CA LEU A 118 6.26 -13.77 0.55
C LEU A 118 7.48 -13.27 1.34
N SER A 119 7.27 -12.51 2.40
CA SER A 119 8.35 -11.88 3.15
C SER A 119 9.39 -12.90 3.63
N GLU A 120 10.63 -12.46 3.74
CA GLU A 120 11.76 -13.29 4.20
C GLU A 120 12.04 -14.52 3.30
N THR A 121 11.64 -14.46 2.03
CA THR A 121 11.93 -15.50 1.04
C THR A 121 12.91 -14.99 -0.03
N PRO A 122 13.66 -15.88 -0.70
CA PRO A 122 14.59 -15.49 -1.76
C PRO A 122 13.91 -15.14 -3.10
N ILE A 123 12.59 -14.94 -3.12
CA ILE A 123 11.83 -14.64 -4.34
C ILE A 123 12.31 -13.33 -4.97
N ALA A 124 12.48 -13.36 -6.30
CA ALA A 124 12.86 -12.22 -7.12
C ALA A 124 11.89 -11.99 -8.30
N ASP A 125 11.23 -13.04 -8.77
CA ASP A 125 10.39 -13.03 -9.98
C ASP A 125 8.90 -13.12 -9.63
N LEU A 126 8.17 -12.04 -9.91
CA LEU A 126 6.73 -11.93 -9.69
C LEU A 126 5.89 -12.23 -10.95
N ARG A 127 6.51 -12.56 -12.11
CA ARG A 127 5.77 -12.81 -13.36
C ARG A 127 4.66 -13.87 -13.23
N PRO A 128 4.82 -14.96 -12.44
CA PRO A 128 3.72 -15.91 -12.25
C PRO A 128 2.48 -15.35 -11.55
N MET A 129 2.60 -14.15 -10.94
CA MET A 129 1.50 -13.45 -10.27
C MET A 129 0.81 -12.44 -11.19
N GLN A 130 1.33 -12.20 -12.40
CA GLN A 130 0.81 -11.17 -13.30
C GLN A 130 -0.69 -11.35 -13.57
N GLY A 131 -1.47 -10.25 -13.48
CA GLY A 131 -2.90 -10.22 -13.70
C GLY A 131 -3.76 -10.74 -12.54
N LYS A 132 -3.15 -11.17 -11.43
CA LYS A 132 -3.88 -11.56 -10.22
C LYS A 132 -4.63 -10.37 -9.60
N LYS A 133 -5.68 -10.65 -8.85
CA LYS A 133 -6.53 -9.63 -8.20
C LYS A 133 -6.17 -9.47 -6.72
N LEU A 134 -4.88 -9.36 -6.44
CA LEU A 134 -4.40 -9.16 -5.09
C LEU A 134 -4.81 -7.80 -4.54
N ILE A 135 -5.23 -7.80 -3.28
CA ILE A 135 -5.52 -6.61 -2.46
C ILE A 135 -4.33 -6.28 -1.55
N GLU A 136 -3.65 -7.31 -1.05
CA GLU A 136 -2.51 -7.17 -0.16
C GLU A 136 -1.34 -8.02 -0.62
N LEU A 137 -0.14 -7.41 -0.66
CA LEU A 137 1.11 -8.09 -1.04
C LEU A 137 2.25 -7.66 -0.12
N TYR A 138 2.86 -8.65 0.53
CA TYR A 138 3.98 -8.47 1.43
C TYR A 138 5.22 -9.14 0.82
N LEU A 139 6.29 -8.35 0.62
CA LEU A 139 7.54 -8.74 -0.05
C LEU A 139 8.78 -8.34 0.76
N GLU A 140 8.62 -8.04 2.05
CA GLU A 140 9.71 -7.59 2.90
C GLU A 140 10.85 -8.60 2.93
N ASP A 141 12.10 -8.12 2.89
CA ASP A 141 13.31 -8.98 2.88
C ASP A 141 13.35 -10.00 1.72
N THR A 142 12.73 -9.68 0.58
CA THR A 142 12.85 -10.50 -0.65
C THR A 142 13.90 -9.92 -1.60
N LYS A 143 14.16 -10.63 -2.70
CA LYS A 143 15.07 -10.19 -3.77
C LYS A 143 14.33 -9.51 -4.93
N VAL A 144 13.06 -9.14 -4.76
CA VAL A 144 12.27 -8.48 -5.78
C VAL A 144 12.86 -7.10 -6.08
N ARG A 145 13.09 -6.83 -7.37
CA ARG A 145 13.53 -5.53 -7.90
C ARG A 145 12.54 -4.95 -8.88
N ASP A 146 11.91 -5.79 -9.68
CA ASP A 146 10.98 -5.39 -10.73
C ASP A 146 9.53 -5.55 -10.27
N LEU A 147 8.81 -4.43 -10.21
CA LEU A 147 7.39 -4.38 -9.88
C LEU A 147 6.49 -4.40 -11.13
N SER A 148 7.02 -4.47 -12.34
CA SER A 148 6.21 -4.46 -13.57
C SER A 148 5.15 -5.57 -13.63
N PRO A 149 5.37 -6.79 -13.06
CA PRO A 149 4.34 -7.83 -13.07
C PRO A 149 3.09 -7.51 -12.24
N ILE A 150 3.19 -6.62 -11.25
CA ILE A 150 2.05 -6.24 -10.40
C ILE A 150 1.32 -4.98 -10.90
N ARG A 151 1.75 -4.40 -12.03
CA ARG A 151 1.12 -3.20 -12.61
C ARG A 151 -0.37 -3.41 -12.82
N GLY A 152 -1.18 -2.43 -12.36
CA GLY A 152 -2.63 -2.42 -12.52
C GLY A 152 -3.39 -3.43 -11.67
N MET A 153 -2.72 -4.14 -10.75
CA MET A 153 -3.42 -4.94 -9.74
C MET A 153 -4.21 -4.04 -8.78
N PRO A 154 -5.33 -4.50 -8.22
CA PRO A 154 -6.14 -3.74 -7.28
C PRO A 154 -5.53 -3.73 -5.86
N LEU A 155 -4.20 -3.59 -5.76
CA LEU A 155 -3.50 -3.59 -4.47
C LEU A 155 -3.85 -2.33 -3.67
N GLU A 156 -4.32 -2.55 -2.45
CA GLU A 156 -4.52 -1.51 -1.42
C GLU A 156 -3.34 -1.43 -0.47
N LYS A 157 -2.63 -2.56 -0.23
CA LYS A 157 -1.45 -2.61 0.64
C LYS A 157 -0.28 -3.27 -0.08
N LEU A 158 0.87 -2.60 -0.04
CA LEU A 158 2.12 -3.11 -0.59
C LEU A 158 3.27 -2.84 0.40
N TYR A 159 3.93 -3.91 0.84
CA TYR A 159 5.04 -3.85 1.78
C TYR A 159 6.30 -4.38 1.10
N LEU A 160 7.31 -3.52 0.94
CA LEU A 160 8.54 -3.74 0.19
C LEU A 160 9.80 -3.60 1.05
N SER A 161 9.68 -3.46 2.38
CA SER A 161 10.82 -3.12 3.23
C SER A 161 12.03 -4.01 2.95
N ARG A 162 13.20 -3.36 2.81
CA ARG A 162 14.49 -4.03 2.58
C ARG A 162 14.55 -4.89 1.31
N THR A 163 13.78 -4.50 0.29
CA THR A 163 13.93 -5.05 -1.07
C THR A 163 14.84 -4.16 -1.92
N PRO A 164 15.45 -4.69 -3.00
CA PRO A 164 16.23 -3.91 -3.94
C PRO A 164 15.38 -3.11 -4.96
N VAL A 165 14.13 -2.78 -4.64
CA VAL A 165 13.27 -1.96 -5.49
C VAL A 165 13.78 -0.52 -5.53
N GLU A 166 14.00 0.01 -6.72
CA GLU A 166 14.44 1.39 -6.98
C GLU A 166 13.37 2.24 -7.66
N ASN A 167 12.45 1.61 -8.41
CA ASN A 167 11.50 2.29 -9.28
C ASN A 167 10.06 1.96 -8.92
N LEU A 168 9.26 3.00 -8.63
CA LEU A 168 7.84 2.89 -8.29
C LEU A 168 6.90 3.15 -9.48
N GLY A 169 7.40 3.32 -10.71
CA GLY A 169 6.58 3.64 -11.89
C GLY A 169 5.53 2.59 -12.24
N ALA A 170 5.69 1.35 -11.79
CA ALA A 170 4.67 0.30 -11.93
C ALA A 170 3.42 0.56 -11.08
N LEU A 171 3.52 1.39 -10.04
CA LEU A 171 2.44 1.67 -9.09
C LEU A 171 1.51 2.81 -9.55
N GLU A 172 1.84 3.49 -10.64
CA GLU A 172 1.08 4.66 -11.10
C GLU A 172 -0.41 4.35 -11.26
N GLY A 173 -1.25 5.12 -10.56
CA GLY A 173 -2.71 5.00 -10.59
C GLY A 173 -3.29 3.75 -9.92
N MET A 174 -2.49 2.95 -9.22
CA MET A 174 -3.00 1.83 -8.43
C MET A 174 -3.75 2.33 -7.19
N PRO A 175 -4.76 1.60 -6.68
CA PRO A 175 -5.57 2.02 -5.54
C PRO A 175 -4.86 1.84 -4.19
N LEU A 176 -3.54 2.03 -4.15
CA LEU A 176 -2.73 1.85 -2.94
C LEU A 176 -3.11 2.85 -1.84
N VAL A 177 -3.45 2.33 -0.67
CA VAL A 177 -3.74 3.08 0.57
C VAL A 177 -2.54 3.06 1.51
N GLU A 178 -1.81 1.94 1.54
CA GLU A 178 -0.63 1.74 2.39
C GLU A 178 0.57 1.30 1.55
N LEU A 179 1.68 2.05 1.65
CA LEU A 179 2.96 1.68 1.04
C LEU A 179 4.08 1.73 2.08
N ASN A 180 4.66 0.57 2.35
CA ASN A 180 5.86 0.47 3.18
C ASN A 180 7.06 0.09 2.29
N ALA A 181 8.04 0.99 2.19
CA ALA A 181 9.26 0.80 1.42
C ALA A 181 10.54 1.12 2.22
N VAL A 182 10.49 0.89 3.52
CA VAL A 182 11.63 1.13 4.45
C VAL A 182 12.87 0.40 3.95
N GLY A 183 14.01 1.13 3.87
CA GLY A 183 15.31 0.57 3.48
C GLY A 183 15.43 0.19 2.00
N CYS A 184 14.50 0.64 1.16
CA CYS A 184 14.61 0.46 -0.30
C CYS A 184 15.49 1.57 -0.92
N PRO A 185 16.26 1.29 -1.99
CA PRO A 185 17.11 2.29 -2.64
C PRO A 185 16.32 3.27 -3.55
N ILE A 186 15.10 3.65 -3.14
CA ILE A 186 14.20 4.52 -3.87
C ILE A 186 14.69 5.97 -3.77
N ARG A 187 14.78 6.66 -4.93
CA ARG A 187 15.12 8.08 -5.06
C ARG A 187 13.96 8.91 -5.60
N ASP A 188 13.18 8.34 -6.51
CA ASP A 188 12.05 8.97 -7.18
C ASP A 188 10.75 8.32 -6.75
N ILE A 189 9.84 9.13 -6.21
CA ILE A 189 8.51 8.73 -5.76
C ILE A 189 7.40 9.26 -6.68
N SER A 190 7.71 9.76 -7.87
CA SER A 190 6.71 10.29 -8.82
C SER A 190 5.66 9.24 -9.20
N GLY A 191 6.03 7.96 -9.21
CA GLY A 191 5.12 6.84 -9.52
C GLY A 191 3.94 6.69 -8.56
N ILE A 192 3.97 7.32 -7.37
CA ILE A 192 2.85 7.26 -6.42
C ILE A 192 1.95 8.51 -6.43
N ALA A 193 2.24 9.52 -7.23
CA ALA A 193 1.51 10.80 -7.21
C ALA A 193 0.00 10.68 -7.48
N LYS A 194 -0.44 9.60 -8.14
CA LYS A 194 -1.85 9.34 -8.46
C LYS A 194 -2.47 8.22 -7.61
N CYS A 195 -1.76 7.73 -6.60
CA CYS A 195 -2.26 6.70 -5.70
C CYS A 195 -2.96 7.34 -4.50
N PRO A 196 -4.08 6.79 -3.97
CA PRO A 196 -4.79 7.32 -2.81
C PRO A 196 -4.10 6.96 -1.49
N ILE A 197 -2.76 7.06 -1.42
CA ILE A 197 -1.98 6.64 -0.26
C ILE A 197 -2.29 7.52 0.95
N GLN A 198 -2.64 6.88 2.05
CA GLN A 198 -2.85 7.51 3.36
C GLN A 198 -1.69 7.27 4.31
N MET A 199 -1.03 6.11 4.20
CA MET A 199 0.10 5.73 5.06
C MET A 199 1.32 5.38 4.22
N LEU A 200 2.42 6.14 4.42
CA LEU A 200 3.65 6.01 3.64
C LEU A 200 4.87 5.92 4.55
N TRP A 201 5.65 4.86 4.39
CA TRP A 201 6.92 4.69 5.10
C TRP A 201 8.08 4.61 4.10
N LEU A 202 8.99 5.59 4.19
CA LEU A 202 10.19 5.73 3.36
C LEU A 202 11.47 5.85 4.20
N THR A 203 11.43 5.42 5.46
CA THR A 203 12.62 5.40 6.33
C THR A 203 13.80 4.73 5.60
N ASP A 204 14.99 5.32 5.72
CA ASP A 204 16.23 4.84 5.10
C ASP A 204 16.23 4.80 3.56
N CYS A 205 15.25 5.44 2.90
CA CYS A 205 15.27 5.63 1.45
C CYS A 205 16.08 6.89 1.08
N PRO A 206 16.88 6.87 0.00
CA PRO A 206 17.64 8.06 -0.43
C PRO A 206 16.79 9.11 -1.16
N VAL A 207 15.50 9.23 -0.81
CA VAL A 207 14.56 10.22 -1.35
C VAL A 207 14.98 11.63 -0.93
N GLU A 208 15.01 12.56 -1.90
CA GLU A 208 15.26 13.98 -1.69
C GLU A 208 14.04 14.85 -2.07
N ASN A 209 13.44 14.56 -3.22
CA ASN A 209 12.30 15.31 -3.75
C ASN A 209 10.98 14.61 -3.37
N ILE A 210 10.11 15.34 -2.65
CA ILE A 210 8.79 14.87 -2.23
C ILE A 210 7.64 15.64 -2.91
N ALA A 211 7.87 16.30 -4.05
CA ALA A 211 6.83 17.04 -4.77
C ALA A 211 5.59 16.20 -5.10
N ALA A 212 5.77 14.89 -5.33
CA ALA A 212 4.67 13.96 -5.57
C ALA A 212 3.67 13.87 -4.40
N LEU A 213 4.08 14.23 -3.18
CA LEU A 213 3.23 14.09 -1.99
C LEU A 213 2.18 15.20 -1.85
N ASN A 214 2.28 16.29 -2.62
CA ASN A 214 1.30 17.38 -2.53
C ASN A 214 -0.10 17.00 -3.04
N THR A 215 -0.19 15.94 -3.85
CA THR A 215 -1.44 15.45 -4.45
C THR A 215 -1.98 14.19 -3.78
N VAL A 216 -1.21 13.60 -2.87
CA VAL A 216 -1.54 12.34 -2.20
C VAL A 216 -2.30 12.61 -0.89
N PRO A 217 -3.43 11.93 -0.59
CA PRO A 217 -4.24 12.18 0.59
C PRO A 217 -3.62 11.61 1.87
N LEU A 218 -2.36 11.97 2.16
CA LEU A 218 -1.60 11.45 3.30
C LEU A 218 -2.24 11.81 4.65
N VAL A 219 -2.31 10.80 5.51
CA VAL A 219 -2.60 10.91 6.94
C VAL A 219 -1.32 10.78 7.75
N SER A 220 -0.42 9.90 7.33
CA SER A 220 0.85 9.63 8.01
C SER A 220 1.98 9.44 7.00
N VAL A 221 3.11 10.12 7.21
CA VAL A 221 4.34 9.90 6.44
C VAL A 221 5.54 9.81 7.35
N THR A 222 6.38 8.81 7.08
CA THR A 222 7.69 8.63 7.74
C THR A 222 8.79 8.78 6.71
N LEU A 223 9.60 9.83 6.87
CA LEU A 223 10.74 10.21 6.03
C LEU A 223 12.06 10.14 6.83
N HIS A 224 12.09 9.40 7.93
CA HIS A 224 13.24 9.29 8.81
C HIS A 224 14.48 8.81 8.04
N ARG A 225 15.64 9.44 8.27
CA ARG A 225 16.91 9.17 7.56
C ARG A 225 16.84 9.21 6.04
N THR A 226 15.94 10.03 5.47
CA THR A 226 15.94 10.36 4.04
C THR A 226 16.82 11.60 3.76
N LYS A 227 16.92 11.98 2.49
CA LYS A 227 17.65 13.19 2.06
C LYS A 227 16.74 14.41 1.88
N VAL A 228 15.51 14.35 2.36
CA VAL A 228 14.53 15.44 2.26
C VAL A 228 15.01 16.66 3.04
N LYS A 229 14.95 17.83 2.38
CA LYS A 229 15.29 19.15 2.96
C LYS A 229 14.09 20.08 2.93
N ASP A 230 13.30 20.03 1.87
CA ASP A 230 12.17 20.93 1.60
C ASP A 230 10.85 20.26 1.95
N LEU A 231 10.13 20.85 2.90
CA LEU A 231 8.79 20.41 3.31
C LEU A 231 7.65 21.17 2.60
N THR A 232 7.97 22.11 1.70
CA THR A 232 6.96 22.91 0.95
C THR A 232 5.88 22.03 0.29
N PRO A 233 6.20 20.85 -0.29
CA PRO A 233 5.18 19.97 -0.87
C PRO A 233 4.13 19.44 0.11
N LEU A 234 4.40 19.49 1.42
CA LEU A 234 3.45 19.07 2.45
C LEU A 234 2.55 20.22 2.93
N SER A 235 2.86 21.45 2.55
CA SER A 235 2.12 22.64 3.01
C SER A 235 0.64 22.55 2.66
N GLY A 236 -0.23 22.79 3.66
CA GLY A 236 -1.68 22.79 3.49
C GLY A 236 -2.32 21.41 3.25
N THR A 237 -1.55 20.32 3.28
CA THR A 237 -2.10 18.96 3.21
C THR A 237 -2.83 18.59 4.49
N ALA A 238 -3.66 17.52 4.43
CA ALA A 238 -4.41 17.01 5.59
C ALA A 238 -3.58 16.09 6.50
N LEU A 239 -2.26 16.12 6.37
CA LEU A 239 -1.34 15.26 7.13
C LEU A 239 -1.50 15.45 8.63
N GLN A 240 -1.56 14.35 9.38
CA GLN A 240 -1.70 14.33 10.83
C GLN A 240 -0.42 13.87 11.54
N ARG A 241 0.37 13.00 10.92
CA ARG A 241 1.60 12.45 11.50
C ARG A 241 2.77 12.61 10.55
N LEU A 242 3.81 13.32 11.00
CA LEU A 242 5.02 13.58 10.23
C LEU A 242 6.26 13.14 11.02
N HIS A 243 7.05 12.25 10.44
CA HIS A 243 8.34 11.82 10.99
C HIS A 243 9.47 12.22 10.03
N ILE A 244 10.28 13.19 10.43
CA ILE A 244 11.43 13.73 9.68
C ILE A 244 12.71 13.72 10.52
N GLY A 245 12.80 12.83 11.51
CA GLY A 245 14.00 12.67 12.31
C GLY A 245 15.21 12.27 11.45
N GLU A 246 16.38 12.74 11.79
CA GLU A 246 17.66 12.48 11.09
C GLU A 246 17.61 12.78 9.58
N THR A 247 16.81 13.79 9.20
CA THR A 247 16.81 14.38 7.85
C THR A 247 17.56 15.70 7.86
N PRO A 248 18.02 16.19 6.70
CA PRO A 248 18.65 17.52 6.59
C PRO A 248 17.63 18.69 6.56
N VAL A 249 16.40 18.50 7.07
CA VAL A 249 15.40 19.56 7.22
C VAL A 249 15.90 20.58 8.25
N THR A 250 15.85 21.87 7.89
CA THR A 250 16.25 23.00 8.76
C THR A 250 15.13 24.01 8.97
N ASP A 251 14.05 23.94 8.19
CA ASP A 251 12.94 24.89 8.22
C ASP A 251 11.60 24.16 8.36
N LEU A 252 10.83 24.50 9.41
CA LEU A 252 9.49 24.01 9.69
C LEU A 252 8.40 25.01 9.30
N THR A 253 8.73 26.16 8.69
CA THR A 253 7.75 27.17 8.29
C THR A 253 6.68 26.65 7.30
N PRO A 254 6.99 25.68 6.39
CA PRO A 254 5.97 25.09 5.53
C PRO A 254 4.83 24.38 6.27
N LEU A 255 5.03 24.01 7.55
CA LEU A 255 4.02 23.33 8.36
C LEU A 255 2.97 24.29 8.97
N LYS A 256 3.09 25.60 8.71
CA LYS A 256 2.20 26.62 9.27
C LYS A 256 0.74 26.33 8.96
N GLY A 257 -0.10 26.29 10.02
CA GLY A 257 -1.55 26.08 9.92
C GLY A 257 -1.99 24.64 9.61
N MET A 258 -1.05 23.69 9.53
CA MET A 258 -1.38 22.28 9.37
C MET A 258 -2.00 21.70 10.66
N ARG A 259 -2.70 20.58 10.54
CA ARG A 259 -3.37 19.91 11.68
C ARG A 259 -2.57 18.68 12.17
N LEU A 260 -1.23 18.85 12.24
CA LEU A 260 -0.39 17.77 12.75
C LEU A 260 -0.69 17.49 14.23
N THR A 261 -0.91 16.22 14.54
CA THR A 261 -1.08 15.70 15.90
C THR A 261 0.20 15.05 16.41
N ARG A 262 1.06 14.54 15.49
CA ARG A 262 2.38 13.99 15.84
C ARG A 262 3.46 14.59 14.94
N LEU A 263 4.54 15.02 15.57
CA LEU A 263 5.75 15.46 14.88
C LEU A 263 6.99 14.80 15.53
N VAL A 264 7.76 14.08 14.72
CA VAL A 264 9.08 13.55 15.09
C VAL A 264 10.12 14.23 14.22
N PHE A 265 11.09 14.93 14.82
CA PHE A 265 12.07 15.73 14.09
C PHE A 265 13.40 15.81 14.87
N SER A 266 14.45 16.30 14.22
CA SER A 266 15.76 16.53 14.87
C SER A 266 15.88 18.01 15.27
N PRO A 267 15.59 18.40 16.52
CA PRO A 267 15.52 19.80 16.94
C PRO A 267 16.83 20.57 16.72
N ALA A 268 17.97 19.88 16.84
CA ALA A 268 19.30 20.50 16.67
C ALA A 268 19.56 21.00 15.23
N ASN A 269 18.82 20.46 14.23
CA ASN A 269 18.98 20.85 12.83
C ASN A 269 18.13 22.07 12.46
N ILE A 270 17.12 22.40 13.26
CA ILE A 270 16.11 23.40 12.90
C ILE A 270 16.63 24.82 13.18
N THR A 271 16.68 25.63 12.13
CA THR A 271 17.07 27.04 12.17
C THR A 271 15.90 28.01 12.00
N ALA A 272 14.76 27.52 11.46
CA ALA A 272 13.55 28.32 11.26
C ALA A 272 12.28 27.53 11.57
N GLY A 273 11.19 28.21 12.00
CA GLY A 273 9.85 27.66 12.16
C GLY A 273 9.63 26.85 13.45
N ILE A 274 10.45 26.99 14.49
CA ILE A 274 10.17 26.40 15.81
C ILE A 274 8.89 26.99 16.41
N ASP A 275 8.64 28.28 16.23
CA ASP A 275 7.40 28.95 16.63
C ASP A 275 6.19 28.38 15.90
N VAL A 276 6.33 28.05 14.61
CA VAL A 276 5.30 27.35 13.85
C VAL A 276 5.03 25.99 14.50
N ALA A 277 6.06 25.17 14.75
CA ALA A 277 5.88 23.85 15.38
C ALA A 277 5.20 23.96 16.76
N LYS A 278 5.53 24.97 17.56
CA LYS A 278 4.86 25.25 18.84
C LYS A 278 3.38 25.64 18.70
N SER A 279 2.98 26.21 17.57
CA SER A 279 1.61 26.62 17.28
C SER A 279 0.71 25.50 16.74
N LEU A 280 1.28 24.35 16.36
CA LEU A 280 0.53 23.21 15.82
C LEU A 280 -0.27 22.50 16.94
N PRO A 281 -1.39 21.87 16.61
CA PRO A 281 -2.23 21.12 17.57
C PRO A 281 -1.63 19.75 17.92
N LEU A 282 -0.33 19.73 18.20
CA LEU A 282 0.41 18.50 18.51
C LEU A 282 -0.10 17.86 19.80
N GLN A 283 -0.20 16.56 19.79
CA GLN A 283 -0.45 15.70 20.95
C GLN A 283 0.83 14.98 21.37
N GLU A 284 1.69 14.66 20.39
CA GLU A 284 2.92 13.90 20.59
C GLU A 284 4.07 14.51 19.80
N ILE A 285 5.21 14.64 20.47
CA ILE A 285 6.47 15.11 19.88
C ILE A 285 7.57 14.10 20.22
N GLY A 286 8.39 13.73 19.24
CA GLY A 286 9.55 12.89 19.42
C GLY A 286 10.79 13.46 18.73
N THR A 287 11.96 12.99 19.12
CA THR A 287 13.24 13.36 18.52
C THR A 287 13.96 12.21 17.85
N ARG A 288 13.49 11.00 18.06
CA ARG A 288 14.06 9.76 17.53
C ARG A 288 12.99 8.92 16.86
N PHE A 289 13.41 8.10 15.91
CA PHE A 289 12.56 7.03 15.40
C PHE A 289 12.74 5.82 16.31
N ASP A 290 11.65 5.42 16.96
CA ASP A 290 11.61 4.23 17.80
C ASP A 290 10.29 3.52 17.49
N ASP A 291 10.37 2.23 17.15
CA ASP A 291 9.22 1.39 16.78
C ASP A 291 8.17 1.27 17.90
N GLY A 292 8.53 1.64 19.13
CA GLY A 292 7.62 1.62 20.29
C GLY A 292 7.08 2.98 20.70
N GLY A 293 7.49 4.08 20.07
CA GLY A 293 7.08 5.46 20.44
C GLY A 293 7.51 5.88 21.85
N LYS A 294 8.57 5.27 22.40
CA LYS A 294 9.02 5.50 23.78
C LYS A 294 9.57 6.88 24.04
N ASP A 295 9.99 7.59 23.00
CA ASP A 295 10.48 8.97 23.09
C ASP A 295 9.40 10.02 22.82
N LEU A 296 8.17 9.58 22.51
CA LEU A 296 7.04 10.49 22.31
C LEU A 296 6.61 11.12 23.63
N GLN A 297 6.53 12.43 23.62
CA GLN A 297 6.17 13.25 24.79
C GLN A 297 5.03 14.21 24.42
N PRO A 298 4.17 14.57 25.38
CA PRO A 298 3.21 15.64 25.15
C PRO A 298 3.94 16.99 25.00
N PRO A 299 3.42 17.93 24.20
CA PRO A 299 4.00 19.26 23.99
C PRO A 299 4.28 20.02 25.30
N SER A 300 3.43 19.82 26.32
CA SER A 300 3.57 20.44 27.65
C SER A 300 4.85 20.03 28.38
N SER A 301 5.38 18.85 28.09
CA SER A 301 6.67 18.39 28.63
C SER A 301 7.83 18.70 27.70
N PHE A 302 7.63 18.53 26.40
CA PHE A 302 8.70 18.69 25.40
C PHE A 302 9.20 20.12 25.29
N TRP A 303 8.31 21.12 25.08
CA TRP A 303 8.73 22.48 24.79
C TRP A 303 9.46 23.16 25.93
N PRO A 304 9.07 23.04 27.22
CA PRO A 304 9.86 23.59 28.32
C PRO A 304 11.26 23.01 28.40
N ALA A 305 11.44 21.70 28.18
CA ALA A 305 12.73 21.05 28.16
C ALA A 305 13.60 21.54 26.98
N TYR A 306 13.02 21.67 25.80
CA TYR A 306 13.70 22.24 24.63
C TYR A 306 14.18 23.67 24.87
N ASP A 307 13.29 24.56 25.36
CA ASP A 307 13.62 25.95 25.63
C ASP A 307 14.72 26.08 26.70
N ALA A 308 14.72 25.24 27.72
CA ALA A 308 15.77 25.18 28.73
C ALA A 308 17.10 24.76 28.11
N ALA A 309 17.12 23.74 27.24
CA ALA A 309 18.32 23.28 26.54
C ALA A 309 18.90 24.35 25.62
N VAL A 310 18.06 25.06 24.85
CA VAL A 310 18.48 26.17 23.99
C VAL A 310 19.10 27.31 24.80
N LYS A 311 18.48 27.69 25.93
CA LYS A 311 19.02 28.71 26.84
C LYS A 311 20.37 28.31 27.48
N ALA A 312 20.53 27.01 27.79
CA ALA A 312 21.77 26.48 28.34
C ALA A 312 22.89 26.51 27.29
N ALA A 313 22.62 26.17 26.07
CA ALA A 313 23.57 26.21 24.95
C ALA A 313 23.98 27.63 24.53
N ALA A 314 23.14 28.64 24.80
CA ALA A 314 23.41 30.04 24.48
C ALA A 314 24.22 30.78 25.58
N LYS A 315 24.53 30.13 26.69
CA LYS A 315 25.41 30.71 27.71
C LYS A 315 26.87 30.52 27.30
N PRO A 316 27.67 31.61 27.27
CA PRO A 316 29.07 31.56 26.87
C PRO A 316 29.95 30.76 27.84
#